data_2624a5c08825e0b2e406b5c651c84424
#
_entry.id   2624a5c08825e0b2e406b5c651c84424
#
_cell.length_a   1.000
_cell.length_b   1.000
_cell.length_c   1.000
_cell.angle_alpha   90.00
_cell.angle_beta   90.00
_cell.angle_gamma   90.00
#
_symmetry.space_group_name_H-M   'P 1'
#
loop_
_entity.id
_entity.type
_entity.pdbx_description
1 polymer ?
#
loop_
_entity_poly.entity_id
_entity_poly.type
_entity_poly.pdbx_seq_one_letter_code
_entity_poly.pdbx_strand_id
1 'polypeptide(L)'
;ARIPGEFAFCIPDPAQHAIFGANRNPQLSWSDVPAAARSLVLICYDSDVPTRADDVNQEGRTVPASLPRADFFHWTMVDIAPTVRAIATGACADGVVARGKQSPAGPAGARQGINDYTLWFGGDAAMGGRYFGYDGPCPPWNDELLHHYHFVLLATDLARCPVDGAFTGAQVRAAVEGHVLAEARLTGTYTLNPSVR
;
A
#
# COMPACT_ATOMS: atom_id res chain seq x y z
N ALA A 1 2.54 15.25 3.51
CA ALA A 1 1.19 15.77 3.20
C ALA A 1 0.15 14.75 3.62
N ARG A 2 -1.06 15.21 3.99
CA ARG A 2 -2.17 14.30 4.34
C ARG A 2 -2.71 13.64 3.06
N ILE A 3 -2.95 12.33 3.12
CA ILE A 3 -3.58 11.59 2.02
C ILE A 3 -5.08 11.93 1.98
N PRO A 4 -5.63 12.36 0.84
CA PRO A 4 -7.07 12.55 0.68
C PRO A 4 -7.88 11.25 0.86
N GLY A 5 -9.08 11.36 1.44
CA GLY A 5 -9.95 10.20 1.72
C GLY A 5 -10.37 9.41 0.47
N GLU A 6 -10.34 10.02 -0.72
CA GLU A 6 -10.62 9.31 -1.98
C GLU A 6 -9.59 8.21 -2.29
N PHE A 7 -8.39 8.30 -1.72
CA PHE A 7 -7.34 7.29 -1.88
C PHE A 7 -7.32 6.26 -0.74
N ALA A 8 -8.16 6.45 0.27
CA ALA A 8 -8.20 5.58 1.44
C ALA A 8 -9.16 4.39 1.24
N PHE A 9 -8.78 3.24 1.80
CA PHE A 9 -9.64 2.06 1.92
C PHE A 9 -10.78 2.32 2.91
N CYS A 10 -10.48 3.04 4.02
CA CYS A 10 -11.47 3.49 4.99
C CYS A 10 -11.42 5.01 5.16
N ILE A 11 -12.60 5.61 5.40
CA ILE A 11 -12.74 7.03 5.76
C ILE A 11 -13.43 7.14 7.12
N PRO A 12 -13.19 8.23 7.89
CA PRO A 12 -13.86 8.43 9.18
C PRO A 12 -15.38 8.50 9.03
N ASP A 13 -16.07 7.88 9.98
CA ASP A 13 -17.54 7.96 10.12
C ASP A 13 -17.90 8.19 11.59
N PRO A 14 -18.78 9.17 11.91
CA PRO A 14 -19.11 9.50 13.29
C PRO A 14 -19.97 8.43 14.02
N ALA A 15 -20.62 7.53 13.29
CA ALA A 15 -21.48 6.50 13.87
C ALA A 15 -20.80 5.13 13.95
N GLN A 16 -19.91 4.82 13.01
CA GLN A 16 -19.24 3.52 12.89
C GLN A 16 -17.71 3.62 13.04
N HIS A 17 -17.18 4.81 13.42
CA HIS A 17 -15.77 5.19 13.44
C HIS A 17 -15.13 5.18 12.05
N ALA A 18 -15.40 4.19 11.22
CA ALA A 18 -14.90 4.09 9.87
C ALA A 18 -15.88 3.37 8.94
N ILE A 19 -15.94 3.82 7.69
CA ILE A 19 -16.65 3.16 6.59
C ILE A 19 -15.70 3.02 5.40
N PHE A 20 -16.05 2.19 4.42
CA PHE A 20 -15.24 2.06 3.21
C PHE A 20 -15.17 3.38 2.44
N GLY A 21 -13.95 3.73 2.00
CA GLY A 21 -13.66 4.86 1.14
C GLY A 21 -13.75 4.51 -0.34
N ALA A 22 -13.39 5.48 -1.19
CA ALA A 22 -13.36 5.26 -2.64
C ALA A 22 -12.17 4.39 -3.09
N ASN A 23 -11.16 4.20 -2.27
CA ASN A 23 -10.03 3.28 -2.50
C ASN A 23 -9.40 3.39 -3.90
N ARG A 24 -9.29 4.62 -4.41
CA ARG A 24 -8.64 4.89 -5.70
C ARG A 24 -7.14 4.97 -5.51
N ASN A 25 -6.34 4.39 -6.39
CA ASN A 25 -4.92 4.66 -6.32
C ASN A 25 -4.64 6.14 -6.64
N PRO A 26 -3.70 6.81 -5.94
CA PRO A 26 -3.33 8.18 -6.26
C PRO A 26 -2.61 8.26 -7.62
N GLN A 27 -2.63 9.45 -8.21
CA GLN A 27 -1.71 9.77 -9.30
C GLN A 27 -0.29 9.81 -8.76
N LEU A 28 0.61 9.10 -9.42
CA LEU A 28 2.05 9.17 -9.18
C LEU A 28 2.75 9.55 -10.48
N SER A 29 3.73 10.44 -10.40
CA SER A 29 4.56 10.81 -11.55
C SER A 29 6.02 10.94 -11.11
N TRP A 30 6.94 10.66 -12.02
CA TRP A 30 8.37 10.69 -11.77
C TRP A 30 9.16 11.08 -13.01
N SER A 31 10.37 11.59 -12.78
CA SER A 31 11.35 11.99 -13.79
C SER A 31 12.70 11.34 -13.53
N ASP A 32 13.69 11.66 -14.34
CA ASP A 32 15.10 11.37 -14.12
C ASP A 32 15.41 9.87 -13.90
N VAL A 33 14.67 9.00 -14.61
CA VAL A 33 14.95 7.55 -14.58
C VAL A 33 16.34 7.29 -15.16
N PRO A 34 17.23 6.61 -14.43
CA PRO A 34 18.57 6.31 -14.91
C PRO A 34 18.55 5.57 -16.26
N ALA A 35 19.42 5.95 -17.17
CA ALA A 35 19.52 5.34 -18.51
C ALA A 35 19.85 3.83 -18.44
N ALA A 36 20.52 3.38 -17.39
CA ALA A 36 20.82 1.98 -17.14
C ALA A 36 19.65 1.17 -16.55
N ALA A 37 18.54 1.83 -16.18
CA ALA A 37 17.39 1.14 -15.62
C ALA A 37 16.73 0.24 -16.68
N ARG A 38 16.46 -1.00 -16.30
CA ARG A 38 15.81 -2.00 -17.15
C ARG A 38 14.35 -2.23 -16.74
N SER A 39 14.00 -1.98 -15.49
CA SER A 39 12.62 -1.92 -14.99
C SER A 39 12.52 -0.98 -13.79
N LEU A 40 11.28 -0.60 -13.45
CA LEU A 40 10.98 0.09 -12.21
C LEU A 40 10.10 -0.81 -11.33
N VAL A 41 10.23 -0.59 -10.02
CA VAL A 41 9.43 -1.26 -8.99
C VAL A 41 8.79 -0.19 -8.12
N LEU A 42 7.49 -0.30 -7.86
CA LEU A 42 6.74 0.57 -6.95
C LEU A 42 6.28 -0.24 -5.74
N ILE A 43 6.58 0.29 -4.54
CA ILE A 43 6.13 -0.27 -3.28
C ILE A 43 5.47 0.85 -2.47
N CYS A 44 4.25 0.62 -1.97
CA CYS A 44 3.62 1.47 -0.96
C CYS A 44 3.47 0.66 0.33
N TYR A 45 3.91 1.21 1.45
CA TYR A 45 3.77 0.59 2.77
C TYR A 45 3.52 1.62 3.86
N ASP A 46 2.81 1.20 4.90
CA ASP A 46 2.61 1.90 6.16
C ASP A 46 3.65 1.38 7.17
N SER A 47 4.46 2.27 7.75
CA SER A 47 5.51 1.91 8.73
C SER A 47 5.02 1.88 10.18
N ASP A 48 3.77 2.24 10.44
CA ASP A 48 3.26 2.50 11.78
C ASP A 48 2.18 1.49 12.23
N VAL A 49 2.05 0.35 11.54
CA VAL A 49 1.05 -0.66 11.87
C VAL A 49 1.44 -1.39 13.16
N PRO A 50 0.53 -1.48 14.15
CA PRO A 50 0.82 -2.15 15.42
C PRO A 50 1.11 -3.64 15.21
N THR A 51 2.13 -4.16 15.90
CA THR A 51 2.54 -5.58 15.79
C THR A 51 1.58 -6.54 16.50
N ARG A 52 0.60 -6.03 17.26
CA ARG A 52 -0.46 -6.80 17.93
C ARG A 52 -1.80 -6.11 17.70
N ALA A 53 -2.84 -6.92 17.51
CA ALA A 53 -4.19 -6.46 17.21
C ALA A 53 -5.14 -6.45 18.42
N ASP A 54 -4.64 -6.74 19.65
CA ASP A 54 -5.46 -6.96 20.84
C ASP A 54 -6.40 -5.79 21.18
N ASP A 55 -5.94 -4.56 20.93
CA ASP A 55 -6.71 -3.34 21.20
C ASP A 55 -7.20 -2.63 19.94
N VAL A 56 -6.87 -3.16 18.76
CA VAL A 56 -7.20 -2.52 17.48
C VAL A 56 -8.71 -2.47 17.27
N ASN A 57 -9.21 -1.25 17.00
CA ASN A 57 -10.62 -1.01 16.68
C ASN A 57 -11.61 -1.52 17.77
N GLN A 58 -11.24 -1.42 19.05
CA GLN A 58 -12.09 -1.79 20.17
C GLN A 58 -12.54 -0.57 20.97
N GLU A 59 -13.84 -0.55 21.30
CA GLU A 59 -14.44 0.48 22.15
C GLU A 59 -13.78 0.53 23.54
N GLY A 60 -13.50 1.74 24.01
CA GLY A 60 -12.86 1.96 25.30
C GLY A 60 -11.39 1.48 25.39
N ARG A 61 -10.80 1.10 24.28
CA ARG A 61 -9.38 0.76 24.14
C ARG A 61 -8.65 1.79 23.31
N THR A 62 -7.37 1.85 23.49
CA THR A 62 -6.44 2.69 22.71
C THR A 62 -5.26 1.84 22.25
N VAL A 63 -4.84 1.99 21.02
CA VAL A 63 -3.58 1.42 20.52
C VAL A 63 -2.46 2.39 20.90
N PRO A 64 -1.60 2.07 21.91
CA PRO A 64 -0.64 3.03 22.42
C PRO A 64 0.50 3.30 21.44
N ALA A 65 0.97 4.53 21.41
CA ALA A 65 2.11 4.95 20.58
C ALA A 65 3.40 4.17 20.87
N SER A 66 3.55 3.66 22.12
CA SER A 66 4.70 2.88 22.56
C SER A 66 4.72 1.43 22.05
N LEU A 67 3.63 0.95 21.47
CA LEU A 67 3.59 -0.41 20.92
C LEU A 67 4.56 -0.53 19.74
N PRO A 68 5.35 -1.62 19.63
CA PRO A 68 6.19 -1.86 18.46
C PRO A 68 5.39 -1.86 17.15
N ARG A 69 5.98 -1.30 16.12
CA ARG A 69 5.36 -1.13 14.80
C ARG A 69 6.05 -1.99 13.75
N ALA A 70 5.32 -2.32 12.71
CA ALA A 70 5.79 -3.10 11.56
C ALA A 70 5.30 -2.50 10.25
N ASP A 71 6.01 -2.81 9.18
CA ASP A 71 5.58 -2.44 7.84
C ASP A 71 4.36 -3.26 7.41
N PHE A 72 3.39 -2.58 6.81
CA PHE A 72 2.23 -3.17 6.16
C PHE A 72 2.19 -2.72 4.70
N PHE A 73 2.27 -3.66 3.78
CA PHE A 73 2.32 -3.35 2.35
C PHE A 73 0.92 -3.11 1.79
N HIS A 74 0.72 -1.94 1.20
CA HIS A 74 -0.53 -1.49 0.58
C HIS A 74 -0.54 -1.64 -0.94
N TRP A 75 0.62 -1.64 -1.58
CA TRP A 75 0.76 -1.76 -3.03
C TRP A 75 2.15 -2.24 -3.39
N THR A 76 2.20 -3.24 -4.26
CA THR A 76 3.47 -3.72 -4.82
C THR A 76 3.29 -3.94 -6.31
N MET A 77 4.13 -3.30 -7.12
CA MET A 77 4.12 -3.42 -8.57
C MET A 77 5.56 -3.59 -9.07
N VAL A 78 5.78 -4.53 -9.97
CA VAL A 78 7.09 -4.82 -10.57
C VAL A 78 7.03 -4.79 -12.09
N ASP A 79 8.21 -4.75 -12.72
CA ASP A 79 8.37 -4.76 -14.18
C ASP A 79 7.69 -3.56 -14.87
N ILE A 80 7.65 -2.40 -14.20
CA ILE A 80 7.20 -1.17 -14.83
C ILE A 80 8.26 -0.77 -15.86
N ALA A 81 7.85 -0.58 -17.11
CA ALA A 81 8.78 -0.20 -18.17
C ALA A 81 9.46 1.14 -17.87
N PRO A 82 10.79 1.28 -18.08
CA PRO A 82 11.52 2.52 -17.78
C PRO A 82 11.04 3.75 -18.57
N THR A 83 10.23 3.55 -19.59
CA THR A 83 9.59 4.62 -20.37
C THR A 83 8.31 5.16 -19.76
N VAL A 84 7.69 4.43 -18.83
CA VAL A 84 6.52 4.91 -18.06
C VAL A 84 6.96 6.06 -17.16
N ARG A 85 6.16 7.13 -17.12
CA ARG A 85 6.45 8.33 -16.31
C ARG A 85 5.36 8.65 -15.32
N ALA A 86 4.23 7.98 -15.39
CA ALA A 86 3.12 8.23 -14.47
C ALA A 86 2.17 7.04 -14.39
N ILE A 87 1.45 6.95 -13.29
CA ILE A 87 0.27 6.13 -13.09
C ILE A 87 -0.87 7.11 -12.77
N ALA A 88 -1.94 7.06 -13.53
CA ALA A 88 -3.09 7.94 -13.32
C ALA A 88 -3.90 7.51 -12.08
N THR A 89 -4.61 8.46 -11.47
CA THR A 89 -5.57 8.19 -10.40
C THR A 89 -6.62 7.17 -10.86
N GLY A 90 -6.88 6.15 -10.05
CA GLY A 90 -7.90 5.15 -10.32
C GLY A 90 -7.54 4.13 -11.41
N ALA A 91 -6.36 4.21 -12.03
CA ALA A 91 -5.98 3.30 -13.12
C ALA A 91 -5.70 1.86 -12.64
N CYS A 92 -5.34 1.68 -11.38
CA CYS A 92 -4.99 0.38 -10.79
C CYS A 92 -5.96 -0.05 -9.66
N ALA A 93 -6.73 0.87 -9.11
CA ALA A 93 -7.76 0.61 -8.10
C ALA A 93 -8.80 1.72 -8.12
N ASP A 94 -10.07 1.35 -8.13
CA ASP A 94 -11.23 2.24 -8.05
C ASP A 94 -12.37 1.50 -7.33
N GLY A 95 -12.47 1.69 -6.02
CA GLY A 95 -13.40 1.01 -5.13
C GLY A 95 -12.77 -0.08 -4.27
N VAL A 96 -13.43 -0.39 -3.16
CA VAL A 96 -13.14 -1.55 -2.32
C VAL A 96 -13.77 -2.78 -2.95
N VAL A 97 -12.97 -3.82 -3.17
CA VAL A 97 -13.44 -5.10 -3.71
C VAL A 97 -13.34 -6.15 -2.60
N ALA A 98 -14.49 -6.60 -2.11
CA ALA A 98 -14.54 -7.69 -1.13
C ALA A 98 -13.79 -8.92 -1.67
N ARG A 99 -12.97 -9.53 -0.82
CA ARG A 99 -12.08 -10.66 -1.14
C ARG A 99 -10.92 -10.31 -2.10
N GLY A 100 -10.71 -9.01 -2.36
CA GLY A 100 -9.61 -8.47 -3.15
C GLY A 100 -9.80 -8.56 -4.67
N LYS A 101 -9.05 -7.72 -5.36
CA LYS A 101 -8.98 -7.69 -6.84
C LYS A 101 -8.21 -8.90 -7.35
N GLN A 102 -8.64 -9.46 -8.47
CA GLN A 102 -7.97 -10.59 -9.11
C GLN A 102 -6.90 -10.08 -10.09
N SER A 103 -5.64 -10.12 -9.65
CA SER A 103 -4.46 -9.84 -10.48
C SER A 103 -4.64 -8.67 -11.48
N PRO A 104 -4.90 -7.44 -11.00
CA PRO A 104 -5.18 -6.31 -11.87
C PRO A 104 -3.96 -5.99 -12.74
N ALA A 105 -4.19 -5.60 -14.00
CA ALA A 105 -3.12 -5.18 -14.89
C ALA A 105 -2.47 -3.89 -14.39
N GLY A 106 -1.15 -3.81 -14.53
CA GLY A 106 -0.39 -2.58 -14.37
C GLY A 106 -0.12 -1.89 -15.71
N PRO A 107 0.44 -0.67 -15.70
CA PRO A 107 0.80 0.04 -16.92
C PRO A 107 1.84 -0.74 -17.73
N ALA A 108 1.67 -0.78 -19.05
CA ALA A 108 2.59 -1.41 -20.02
C ALA A 108 2.98 -2.87 -19.65
N GLY A 109 2.06 -3.63 -19.08
CA GLY A 109 2.28 -5.03 -18.72
C GLY A 109 2.98 -5.25 -17.37
N ALA A 110 3.15 -4.22 -16.55
CA ALA A 110 3.63 -4.34 -15.18
C ALA A 110 2.76 -5.31 -14.37
N ARG A 111 3.39 -6.07 -13.47
CA ARG A 111 2.71 -7.06 -12.62
C ARG A 111 2.48 -6.51 -11.23
N GLN A 112 1.32 -6.79 -10.66
CA GLN A 112 0.99 -6.38 -9.29
C GLN A 112 0.93 -7.60 -8.36
N GLY A 113 1.53 -7.47 -7.17
CA GLY A 113 1.51 -8.49 -6.11
C GLY A 113 0.33 -8.34 -5.17
N ILE A 114 0.25 -9.23 -4.20
CA ILE A 114 -0.72 -9.13 -3.09
C ILE A 114 -0.22 -8.13 -2.04
N ASN A 115 -1.17 -7.44 -1.43
CA ASN A 115 -0.94 -6.57 -0.29
C ASN A 115 -1.34 -7.26 1.03
N ASP A 116 -1.02 -6.65 2.16
CA ASP A 116 -1.16 -7.29 3.48
C ASP A 116 -2.60 -7.34 4.00
N TYR A 117 -3.57 -6.68 3.34
CA TYR A 117 -4.99 -6.96 3.60
C TYR A 117 -5.34 -8.44 3.36
N THR A 118 -4.59 -9.14 2.52
CA THR A 118 -4.67 -10.61 2.35
C THR A 118 -4.53 -11.35 3.67
N LEU A 119 -3.56 -10.95 4.49
CA LEU A 119 -3.34 -11.54 5.82
C LEU A 119 -4.32 -10.97 6.86
N TRP A 120 -4.56 -9.67 6.81
CA TRP A 120 -5.47 -8.98 7.73
C TRP A 120 -6.88 -9.56 7.71
N PHE A 121 -7.43 -9.80 6.52
CA PHE A 121 -8.75 -10.38 6.35
C PHE A 121 -8.77 -11.91 6.27
N GLY A 122 -7.66 -12.60 6.53
CA GLY A 122 -7.54 -14.06 6.32
C GLY A 122 -8.57 -14.91 7.09
N GLY A 123 -9.09 -14.42 8.21
CA GLY A 123 -10.13 -15.08 9.00
C GLY A 123 -11.55 -14.53 8.80
N ASP A 124 -11.73 -13.51 7.96
CA ASP A 124 -13.02 -12.85 7.75
C ASP A 124 -13.84 -13.57 6.66
N ALA A 125 -15.06 -13.96 6.97
CA ALA A 125 -15.91 -14.70 6.04
C ALA A 125 -16.37 -13.87 4.83
N ALA A 126 -16.52 -12.54 5.00
CA ALA A 126 -16.95 -11.62 3.94
C ALA A 126 -15.80 -11.05 3.14
N MET A 127 -14.69 -10.74 3.82
CA MET A 127 -13.56 -10.01 3.24
C MET A 127 -12.34 -10.91 2.96
N GLY A 128 -12.25 -12.11 3.52
CA GLY A 128 -11.11 -13.02 3.34
C GLY A 128 -10.86 -13.38 1.88
N GLY A 129 -9.62 -13.13 1.39
CA GLY A 129 -9.24 -13.37 0.00
C GLY A 129 -7.85 -12.84 -0.33
N ARG A 130 -7.50 -12.84 -1.62
CA ARG A 130 -6.21 -12.33 -2.10
C ARG A 130 -6.37 -10.91 -2.63
N TYR A 131 -5.77 -9.96 -1.95
CA TYR A 131 -5.83 -8.53 -2.27
C TYR A 131 -4.65 -8.15 -3.17
N PHE A 132 -4.83 -8.21 -4.49
CA PHE A 132 -3.83 -7.77 -5.45
C PHE A 132 -3.89 -6.26 -5.70
N GLY A 133 -2.72 -5.65 -5.92
CA GLY A 133 -2.58 -4.26 -6.29
C GLY A 133 -2.75 -3.30 -5.12
N TYR A 134 -3.26 -2.10 -5.41
CA TYR A 134 -3.44 -1.04 -4.43
C TYR A 134 -4.70 -1.25 -3.60
N ASP A 135 -4.55 -1.21 -2.28
CA ASP A 135 -5.61 -0.91 -1.34
C ASP A 135 -5.07 0.10 -0.31
N GLY A 136 -5.79 1.20 -0.16
CA GLY A 136 -5.31 2.41 0.51
C GLY A 136 -5.32 2.35 2.03
N PRO A 137 -5.08 3.50 2.69
CA PRO A 137 -5.08 3.62 4.15
C PRO A 137 -6.36 3.16 4.83
N CYS A 138 -6.22 2.41 5.92
CA CYS A 138 -7.27 2.11 6.89
C CYS A 138 -6.64 1.81 8.25
N PRO A 139 -5.93 2.77 8.87
CA PRO A 139 -5.32 2.55 10.17
C PRO A 139 -6.38 2.38 11.26
N PRO A 140 -6.04 1.83 12.42
CA PRO A 140 -6.98 1.72 13.53
C PRO A 140 -7.56 3.09 13.92
N TRP A 141 -8.88 3.18 14.06
CA TRP A 141 -9.54 4.44 14.43
C TRP A 141 -9.24 4.89 15.87
N ASN A 142 -8.66 4.01 16.68
CA ASN A 142 -8.26 4.26 18.06
C ASN A 142 -6.73 4.24 18.26
N ASP A 143 -5.93 4.36 17.19
CA ASP A 143 -4.47 4.44 17.27
C ASP A 143 -4.03 5.86 17.67
N GLU A 144 -3.09 5.95 18.61
CA GLU A 144 -2.49 7.22 19.04
C GLU A 144 -1.52 7.82 18.01
N LEU A 145 -1.06 7.01 17.05
CA LEU A 145 -0.11 7.46 16.03
C LEU A 145 -0.81 7.97 14.76
N LEU A 146 -0.19 8.97 14.17
CA LEU A 146 -0.42 9.34 12.77
C LEU A 146 0.38 8.38 11.90
N HIS A 147 -0.29 7.65 11.03
CA HIS A 147 0.37 6.66 10.17
C HIS A 147 1.03 7.30 8.94
N HIS A 148 2.22 6.80 8.57
CA HIS A 148 3.02 7.25 7.44
C HIS A 148 3.03 6.20 6.33
N TYR A 149 2.56 6.63 5.16
CA TYR A 149 2.49 5.80 3.94
C TYR A 149 3.61 6.21 3.01
N HIS A 150 4.55 5.31 2.78
CA HIS A 150 5.72 5.54 1.95
C HIS A 150 5.50 4.95 0.57
N PHE A 151 5.40 5.79 -0.46
CA PHE A 151 5.45 5.37 -1.85
C PHE A 151 6.91 5.43 -2.30
N VAL A 152 7.48 4.27 -2.58
CA VAL A 152 8.88 4.11 -2.97
C VAL A 152 8.95 3.58 -4.39
N LEU A 153 9.61 4.32 -5.27
CA LEU A 153 9.90 3.91 -6.63
C LEU A 153 11.38 3.57 -6.75
N LEU A 154 11.68 2.36 -7.17
CA LEU A 154 13.03 1.85 -7.36
C LEU A 154 13.30 1.68 -8.85
N ALA A 155 14.40 2.25 -9.35
CA ALA A 155 14.93 1.93 -10.67
C ALA A 155 15.91 0.76 -10.53
N THR A 156 15.74 -0.30 -11.32
CA THR A 156 16.54 -1.52 -11.19
C THR A 156 17.25 -1.88 -12.49
N ASP A 157 18.36 -2.62 -12.40
CA ASP A 157 19.06 -3.24 -13.54
C ASP A 157 18.43 -4.59 -13.96
N LEU A 158 17.40 -5.04 -13.28
CA LEU A 158 16.63 -6.24 -13.61
C LEU A 158 15.66 -5.94 -14.76
N ALA A 159 15.69 -6.71 -15.84
CA ALA A 159 14.68 -6.63 -16.90
C ALA A 159 13.33 -7.19 -16.45
N ARG A 160 13.35 -8.13 -15.52
CA ARG A 160 12.19 -8.75 -14.87
C ARG A 160 12.55 -9.04 -13.41
N CYS A 161 11.69 -8.63 -12.50
CA CYS A 161 11.81 -8.99 -11.08
C CYS A 161 11.57 -10.49 -10.90
N PRO A 162 12.47 -11.23 -10.20
CA PRO A 162 12.38 -12.68 -10.06
C PRO A 162 11.33 -13.11 -9.01
N VAL A 163 10.12 -12.62 -9.14
CA VAL A 163 8.95 -13.00 -8.34
C VAL A 163 7.80 -13.41 -9.26
N ASP A 164 6.96 -14.35 -8.85
CA ASP A 164 5.84 -14.86 -9.64
C ASP A 164 4.59 -15.11 -8.79
N GLY A 165 3.43 -15.19 -9.46
CA GLY A 165 2.14 -15.48 -8.84
C GLY A 165 1.69 -14.39 -7.87
N ALA A 166 1.28 -14.79 -6.67
CA ALA A 166 0.81 -13.91 -5.60
C ALA A 166 1.99 -13.43 -4.72
N PHE A 167 2.97 -12.78 -5.34
CA PHE A 167 4.14 -12.27 -4.62
C PHE A 167 3.78 -11.12 -3.66
N THR A 168 4.54 -10.99 -2.58
CA THR A 168 4.38 -9.98 -1.52
C THR A 168 5.39 -8.85 -1.65
N GLY A 169 5.14 -7.72 -0.97
CA GLY A 169 6.09 -6.60 -0.88
C GLY A 169 7.43 -7.01 -0.27
N ALA A 170 7.42 -7.86 0.74
CA ALA A 170 8.64 -8.39 1.37
C ALA A 170 9.48 -9.23 0.39
N GLN A 171 8.85 -10.09 -0.40
CA GLN A 171 9.54 -10.86 -1.44
C GLN A 171 10.16 -9.96 -2.51
N VAL A 172 9.46 -8.90 -2.91
CA VAL A 172 9.98 -7.95 -3.89
C VAL A 172 11.18 -7.17 -3.31
N ARG A 173 11.10 -6.69 -2.06
CA ARG A 173 12.26 -6.03 -1.41
C ARG A 173 13.50 -6.92 -1.43
N ALA A 174 13.35 -8.19 -1.04
CA ALA A 174 14.45 -9.15 -1.07
C ALA A 174 14.97 -9.41 -2.50
N ALA A 175 14.06 -9.51 -3.47
CA ALA A 175 14.41 -9.80 -4.87
C ALA A 175 15.17 -8.66 -5.58
N VAL A 176 15.00 -7.41 -5.14
CA VAL A 176 15.68 -6.24 -5.73
C VAL A 176 16.92 -5.81 -4.94
N GLU A 177 17.24 -6.48 -3.84
CA GLU A 177 18.44 -6.19 -3.06
C GLU A 177 19.70 -6.34 -3.93
N GLY A 178 20.55 -5.31 -3.94
CA GLY A 178 21.75 -5.27 -4.79
C GLY A 178 21.50 -4.90 -6.26
N HIS A 179 20.24 -4.71 -6.67
CA HIS A 179 19.85 -4.37 -8.05
C HIS A 179 19.30 -2.95 -8.21
N VAL A 180 19.23 -2.16 -7.13
CA VAL A 180 18.69 -0.81 -7.14
C VAL A 180 19.74 0.18 -7.64
N LEU A 181 19.42 0.90 -8.71
CA LEU A 181 20.27 1.94 -9.31
C LEU A 181 19.92 3.33 -8.77
N ALA A 182 18.63 3.57 -8.45
CA ALA A 182 18.14 4.82 -7.86
C ALA A 182 16.81 4.57 -7.13
N GLU A 183 16.53 5.42 -6.15
CA GLU A 183 15.29 5.42 -5.39
C GLU A 183 14.68 6.82 -5.36
N ALA A 184 13.35 6.90 -5.49
CA ALA A 184 12.57 8.08 -5.18
C ALA A 184 11.48 7.72 -4.16
N ARG A 185 11.21 8.64 -3.22
CA ARG A 185 10.23 8.42 -2.15
C ARG A 185 9.31 9.61 -1.99
N LEU A 186 8.02 9.30 -1.83
CA LEU A 186 6.99 10.24 -1.40
C LEU A 186 6.33 9.68 -0.14
N THR A 187 6.16 10.53 0.89
CA THR A 187 5.48 10.13 2.12
C THR A 187 4.22 10.94 2.32
N GLY A 188 3.11 10.26 2.48
CA GLY A 188 1.84 10.81 2.92
C GLY A 188 1.47 10.33 4.32
N THR A 189 0.53 11.02 4.98
CA THR A 189 0.03 10.64 6.30
C THR A 189 -1.47 10.41 6.27
N TYR A 190 -1.96 9.52 7.13
CA TYR A 190 -3.38 9.28 7.30
C TYR A 190 -3.69 8.82 8.72
N THR A 191 -4.88 9.16 9.21
CA THR A 191 -5.43 8.65 10.47
C THR A 191 -6.94 8.61 10.40
N LEU A 192 -7.55 7.65 11.05
CA LEU A 192 -9.00 7.60 11.33
C LEU A 192 -9.31 8.11 12.74
N ASN A 193 -8.29 8.28 13.61
CA ASN A 193 -8.47 8.80 14.95
C ASN A 193 -8.70 10.34 14.90
N PRO A 194 -9.88 10.83 15.31
CA PRO A 194 -10.18 12.27 15.27
C PRO A 194 -9.32 13.12 16.22
N SER A 195 -8.68 12.48 17.20
CA SER A 195 -7.81 13.16 18.18
C SER A 195 -6.36 13.31 17.67
N VAL A 196 -5.99 12.65 16.59
CA VAL A 196 -4.65 12.70 15.98
C VAL A 196 -4.67 13.60 14.75
N ARG A 197 -3.69 14.52 14.64
CA ARG A 197 -3.62 15.54 13.56
C ARG A 197 -2.28 15.50 12.81
#